data_516d04445f6c61ab9ae4cb8c11abb25c
#
_entry.id   516d04445f6c61ab9ae4cb8c11abb25c
#
_cell.length_a   1.000
_cell.length_b   1.000
_cell.length_c   1.000
_cell.angle_alpha   90.00
_cell.angle_beta   90.00
_cell.angle_gamma   90.00
#
_symmetry.space_group_name_H-M   'P 1'
#
loop_
_entity.id
_entity.type
_entity.pdbx_description
1 polymer ?
#
loop_
_entity_poly.entity_id
_entity_poly.type
_entity_poly.pdbx_seq_one_letter_code
_entity_poly.pdbx_strand_id
1 'polypeptide(L)'
;KKFIESLQAGADVSCIGQFGVGFYSGFLVADKVEVISKHNDDSEYCWSSNAGGTFNISESSTGMKRGTKLVLYLKDDQKEYLEENKIRELIKKHSQFIGYPISLFVSKTVEKEVEDDTEEVVEEDIDGDEDDAPKIEEVEEDDSDKPKKMKTISETITEFEELNKEKPLWLKKEEDVSKEEYVSFYKHISNDYDEYLKVKQFSIEGQIEFKSLLFVPKNP
;
A
#
# COMPACT_ATOMS: atom_id res chain seq x y z
N LYS A 1 24.01 -14.77 13.14
CA LYS A 1 25.48 -14.91 13.09
C LYS A 1 26.04 -14.28 11.81
N LYS A 2 25.75 -14.81 10.61
CA LYS A 2 26.29 -14.31 9.32
C LYS A 2 26.06 -12.81 9.08
N PHE A 3 24.89 -12.25 9.49
CA PHE A 3 24.57 -10.84 9.36
C PHE A 3 25.48 -9.95 10.25
N ILE A 4 25.72 -10.34 11.49
CA ILE A 4 26.61 -9.61 12.40
C ILE A 4 28.07 -9.70 11.91
N GLU A 5 28.48 -10.84 11.38
CA GLU A 5 29.80 -11.05 10.81
C GLU A 5 30.00 -10.19 9.54
N SER A 6 28.97 -10.05 8.69
CA SER A 6 29.04 -9.18 7.51
C SER A 6 29.06 -7.69 7.86
N LEU A 7 28.38 -7.24 8.91
CA LEU A 7 28.46 -5.87 9.42
C LEU A 7 29.87 -5.56 9.97
N GLN A 8 30.48 -6.50 10.69
CA GLN A 8 31.85 -6.37 11.19
C GLN A 8 32.89 -6.36 10.08
N ALA A 9 32.59 -6.98 8.94
CA ALA A 9 33.42 -7.00 7.75
C ALA A 9 33.28 -5.76 6.84
N GLY A 10 32.57 -4.70 7.29
CA GLY A 10 32.38 -3.46 6.53
C GLY A 10 31.28 -3.50 5.49
N ALA A 11 30.30 -4.41 5.64
CA ALA A 11 29.12 -4.38 4.81
C ALA A 11 28.30 -3.10 5.07
N ASP A 12 27.62 -2.66 4.04
CA ASP A 12 26.89 -1.40 3.93
C ASP A 12 26.05 -1.09 5.20
N VAL A 13 26.30 0.06 5.80
CA VAL A 13 25.65 0.57 7.01
C VAL A 13 24.15 0.84 6.80
N SER A 14 23.69 0.78 5.56
CA SER A 14 22.28 0.97 5.19
C SER A 14 21.36 -0.21 5.55
N CYS A 15 21.89 -1.33 6.05
CA CYS A 15 21.09 -2.49 6.42
C CYS A 15 20.11 -2.19 7.56
N ILE A 16 18.82 -2.48 7.36
CA ILE A 16 17.78 -2.44 8.39
C ILE A 16 17.98 -3.61 9.38
N GLY A 17 17.64 -3.38 10.64
CA GLY A 17 17.65 -4.43 11.67
C GLY A 17 18.99 -4.70 12.32
N GLN A 18 19.89 -3.73 12.34
CA GLN A 18 21.26 -3.85 12.90
C GLN A 18 21.28 -4.35 14.35
N PHE A 19 20.29 -3.99 15.17
CA PHE A 19 20.20 -4.40 16.58
C PHE A 19 19.50 -5.73 16.80
N GLY A 20 18.77 -6.27 15.81
CA GLY A 20 18.04 -7.55 15.89
C GLY A 20 16.87 -7.56 16.88
N VAL A 21 16.40 -6.39 17.36
CA VAL A 21 15.37 -6.28 18.40
C VAL A 21 14.04 -5.71 17.88
N GLY A 22 14.00 -5.13 16.67
CA GLY A 22 12.78 -4.52 16.11
C GLY A 22 11.60 -5.48 16.01
N PHE A 23 11.86 -6.76 15.80
CA PHE A 23 10.84 -7.82 15.78
C PHE A 23 9.95 -7.83 17.04
N TYR A 24 10.54 -7.62 18.21
CA TYR A 24 9.81 -7.69 19.49
C TYR A 24 8.78 -6.57 19.66
N SER A 25 8.86 -5.50 18.86
CA SER A 25 7.85 -4.43 18.86
C SER A 25 6.46 -4.93 18.46
N GLY A 26 6.36 -6.04 17.74
CA GLY A 26 5.08 -6.66 17.41
C GLY A 26 4.24 -7.02 18.64
N PHE A 27 4.88 -7.38 19.76
CA PHE A 27 4.20 -7.69 21.02
C PHE A 27 3.67 -6.46 21.77
N LEU A 28 4.01 -5.25 21.34
CA LEU A 28 3.39 -4.04 21.89
C LEU A 28 1.92 -3.94 21.48
N VAL A 29 1.60 -4.38 20.27
CA VAL A 29 0.27 -4.27 19.67
C VAL A 29 -0.47 -5.61 19.53
N ALA A 30 0.22 -6.76 19.70
CA ALA A 30 -0.35 -8.08 19.53
C ALA A 30 -0.21 -8.94 20.78
N ASP A 31 -1.22 -9.76 21.04
CA ASP A 31 -1.21 -10.80 22.09
C ASP A 31 -0.47 -12.05 21.63
N LYS A 32 -0.49 -12.31 20.32
CA LYS A 32 0.18 -13.44 19.69
C LYS A 32 0.84 -13.01 18.38
N VAL A 33 2.03 -13.51 18.14
CA VAL A 33 2.78 -13.29 16.90
C VAL A 33 3.10 -14.63 16.26
N GLU A 34 2.86 -14.75 14.96
CA GLU A 34 3.29 -15.89 14.15
C GLU A 34 4.23 -15.41 13.05
N VAL A 35 5.29 -16.17 12.82
CA VAL A 35 6.26 -15.92 11.76
C VAL A 35 6.37 -17.15 10.89
N ILE A 36 5.92 -17.04 9.65
CA ILE A 36 6.04 -18.08 8.65
C ILE A 36 7.22 -17.71 7.75
N SER A 37 8.20 -18.61 7.63
CA SER A 37 9.40 -18.34 6.86
C SER A 37 9.72 -19.51 5.92
N LYS A 38 10.09 -19.18 4.68
CA LYS A 38 10.49 -20.13 3.65
C LYS A 38 11.76 -19.66 2.95
N HIS A 39 12.80 -20.47 3.01
CA HIS A 39 14.00 -20.34 2.21
C HIS A 39 13.94 -21.28 0.98
N ASN A 40 14.72 -21.00 -0.07
CA ASN A 40 14.73 -21.83 -1.28
C ASN A 40 15.15 -23.28 -1.00
N ASP A 41 16.12 -23.45 -0.11
CA ASP A 41 16.79 -24.72 0.18
C ASP A 41 16.29 -25.40 1.46
N ASP A 42 15.17 -24.92 2.06
CA ASP A 42 14.67 -25.44 3.32
C ASP A 42 13.15 -25.58 3.30
N SER A 43 12.58 -26.33 4.25
CA SER A 43 11.13 -26.41 4.47
C SER A 43 10.56 -25.10 4.97
N GLU A 44 9.26 -24.95 4.84
CA GLU A 44 8.53 -23.82 5.41
C GLU A 44 8.25 -24.10 6.90
N TYR A 45 8.58 -23.14 7.76
CA TYR A 45 8.36 -23.22 9.20
C TYR A 45 7.51 -22.07 9.70
N CYS A 46 6.66 -22.39 10.68
CA CYS A 46 5.88 -21.43 11.45
C CYS A 46 6.40 -21.38 12.88
N TRP A 47 6.90 -20.22 13.29
CA TRP A 47 7.18 -19.90 14.68
C TRP A 47 6.02 -19.11 15.26
N SER A 48 5.61 -19.42 16.50
CA SER A 48 4.56 -18.67 17.19
C SER A 48 4.86 -18.47 18.66
N SER A 49 4.47 -17.32 19.22
CA SER A 49 4.61 -17.00 20.64
C SER A 49 3.55 -15.98 21.10
N ASN A 50 3.20 -16.06 22.38
CA ASN A 50 2.35 -15.09 23.11
C ASN A 50 3.19 -14.22 24.07
N ALA A 51 4.50 -14.12 23.88
CA ALA A 51 5.42 -13.42 24.78
C ALA A 51 5.49 -13.96 26.22
N GLY A 52 4.92 -15.13 26.51
CA GLY A 52 4.90 -15.75 27.84
C GLY A 52 6.18 -16.52 28.20
N GLY A 53 7.31 -16.24 27.53
CA GLY A 53 8.58 -16.94 27.73
C GLY A 53 8.71 -18.26 26.98
N THR A 54 7.68 -18.67 26.24
CA THR A 54 7.65 -19.90 25.44
C THR A 54 7.33 -19.59 23.98
N PHE A 55 7.75 -20.48 23.11
CA PHE A 55 7.41 -20.43 21.68
C PHE A 55 7.23 -21.85 21.13
N ASN A 56 6.53 -21.94 20.00
CA ASN A 56 6.36 -23.17 19.26
C ASN A 56 6.97 -23.01 17.86
N ILE A 57 7.53 -24.09 17.34
CA ILE A 57 7.98 -24.20 15.93
C ILE A 57 7.34 -25.45 15.35
N SER A 58 6.72 -25.31 14.20
CA SER A 58 6.13 -26.42 13.43
C SER A 58 6.42 -26.23 11.95
N GLU A 59 6.45 -27.32 11.21
CA GLU A 59 6.40 -27.25 9.75
C GLU A 59 5.06 -26.66 9.30
N SER A 60 5.08 -25.89 8.24
CA SER A 60 3.94 -25.20 7.63
C SER A 60 3.92 -25.48 6.13
N SER A 61 2.76 -25.32 5.51
CA SER A 61 2.58 -25.46 4.06
C SER A 61 1.53 -24.47 3.58
N THR A 62 1.87 -23.18 3.62
CA THR A 62 0.98 -22.11 3.13
C THR A 62 1.10 -21.87 1.62
N GLY A 63 2.04 -22.56 0.95
CA GLY A 63 2.31 -22.39 -0.47
C GLY A 63 3.21 -21.19 -0.78
N MET A 64 3.83 -20.58 0.22
CA MET A 64 4.77 -19.48 0.02
C MET A 64 6.04 -19.98 -0.67
N LYS A 65 6.44 -19.33 -1.78
CA LYS A 65 7.62 -19.74 -2.55
C LYS A 65 8.92 -19.40 -1.81
N ARG A 66 9.05 -18.17 -1.35
CA ARG A 66 10.20 -17.65 -0.60
C ARG A 66 9.81 -16.36 0.11
N GLY A 67 10.27 -16.18 1.33
CA GLY A 67 10.08 -14.95 2.08
C GLY A 67 9.73 -15.19 3.54
N THR A 68 9.23 -14.13 4.19
CA THR A 68 8.77 -14.16 5.57
C THR A 68 7.40 -13.48 5.66
N LYS A 69 6.45 -14.14 6.29
CA LYS A 69 5.12 -13.62 6.60
C LYS A 69 4.99 -13.48 8.10
N LEU A 70 4.69 -12.28 8.55
CA LEU A 70 4.41 -11.96 9.95
C LEU A 70 2.90 -11.80 10.13
N VAL A 71 2.31 -12.51 11.08
CA VAL A 71 0.90 -12.41 11.44
C VAL A 71 0.81 -11.93 12.88
N LEU A 72 0.15 -10.77 13.06
CA LEU A 72 -0.07 -10.15 14.35
C LEU A 72 -1.53 -10.32 14.75
N TYR A 73 -1.80 -11.02 15.86
CA TYR A 73 -3.13 -11.12 16.46
C TYR A 73 -3.27 -9.95 17.44
N LEU A 74 -3.88 -8.87 16.95
CA LEU A 74 -3.91 -7.60 17.67
C LEU A 74 -4.69 -7.69 18.98
N LYS A 75 -4.24 -6.94 19.97
CA LYS A 75 -4.96 -6.70 21.22
C LYS A 75 -6.26 -5.93 20.92
N ASP A 76 -7.25 -6.08 21.80
CA ASP A 76 -8.55 -5.45 21.62
C ASP A 76 -8.50 -3.91 21.59
N ASP A 77 -7.57 -3.32 22.34
CA ASP A 77 -7.33 -1.87 22.39
C ASP A 77 -6.43 -1.33 21.26
N GLN A 78 -5.91 -2.22 20.38
CA GLN A 78 -4.99 -1.87 19.30
C GLN A 78 -5.58 -2.11 17.91
N LYS A 79 -6.90 -2.22 17.79
CA LYS A 79 -7.59 -2.49 16.50
C LYS A 79 -7.50 -1.33 15.51
N GLU A 80 -7.13 -0.12 15.96
CA GLU A 80 -6.87 1.03 15.08
C GLU A 80 -5.82 0.74 14.00
N TYR A 81 -4.87 -0.19 14.27
CA TYR A 81 -3.86 -0.60 13.30
C TYR A 81 -4.39 -1.50 12.16
N LEU A 82 -5.68 -1.84 12.16
CA LEU A 82 -6.35 -2.47 11.01
C LEU A 82 -6.88 -1.43 10.01
N GLU A 83 -6.93 -0.16 10.40
CA GLU A 83 -7.42 0.91 9.54
C GLU A 83 -6.37 1.32 8.51
N GLU A 84 -6.76 1.35 7.24
CA GLU A 84 -5.88 1.72 6.14
C GLU A 84 -5.27 3.11 6.33
N ASN A 85 -6.08 4.10 6.72
CA ASN A 85 -5.63 5.48 6.92
C ASN A 85 -4.57 5.58 8.02
N LYS A 86 -4.73 4.83 9.10
CA LYS A 86 -3.76 4.78 10.20
C LYS A 86 -2.42 4.23 9.75
N ILE A 87 -2.43 3.15 8.96
CA ILE A 87 -1.20 2.56 8.41
C ILE A 87 -0.51 3.55 7.47
N ARG A 88 -1.25 4.21 6.58
CA ARG A 88 -0.72 5.23 5.66
C ARG A 88 -0.04 6.37 6.41
N GLU A 89 -0.69 6.90 7.44
CA GLU A 89 -0.15 7.97 8.29
C GLU A 89 1.16 7.55 8.96
N LEU A 90 1.21 6.36 9.55
CA LEU A 90 2.39 5.84 10.22
C LEU A 90 3.56 5.63 9.25
N ILE A 91 3.30 5.09 8.06
CA ILE A 91 4.33 4.89 7.04
C ILE A 91 4.83 6.25 6.54
N LYS A 92 3.95 7.20 6.27
CA LYS A 92 4.33 8.57 5.89
C LYS A 92 5.21 9.22 6.94
N LYS A 93 4.86 9.08 8.23
CA LYS A 93 5.56 9.71 9.33
C LYS A 93 6.93 9.09 9.64
N HIS A 94 7.05 7.76 9.57
CA HIS A 94 8.21 7.05 10.11
C HIS A 94 9.03 6.28 9.07
N SER A 95 8.46 5.96 7.92
CA SER A 95 9.05 5.01 6.96
C SER A 95 9.08 5.48 5.52
N GLN A 96 8.67 6.71 5.27
CA GLN A 96 8.54 7.27 3.92
C GLN A 96 9.84 7.19 3.11
N PHE A 97 10.98 7.45 3.75
CA PHE A 97 12.29 7.52 3.10
C PHE A 97 13.15 6.26 3.26
N ILE A 98 12.54 5.16 3.67
CA ILE A 98 13.23 3.87 3.71
C ILE A 98 13.55 3.43 2.27
N GLY A 99 14.78 2.94 2.03
CA GLY A 99 15.27 2.55 0.71
C GLY A 99 14.66 1.26 0.15
N TYR A 100 13.70 0.66 0.84
CA TYR A 100 12.98 -0.56 0.43
C TYR A 100 11.51 -0.24 0.21
N PRO A 101 10.86 -0.79 -0.85
CA PRO A 101 9.47 -0.53 -1.15
C PRO A 101 8.56 -1.08 -0.05
N ILE A 102 7.61 -0.24 0.38
CA ILE A 102 6.56 -0.60 1.35
C ILE A 102 5.24 -0.51 0.62
N SER A 103 4.56 -1.65 0.47
CA SER A 103 3.28 -1.73 -0.22
C SER A 103 2.18 -2.13 0.75
N LEU A 104 1.05 -1.44 0.65
CA LEU A 104 -0.16 -1.74 1.40
C LEU A 104 -1.16 -2.43 0.47
N PHE A 105 -1.75 -3.53 0.94
CA PHE A 105 -2.84 -4.19 0.25
C PHE A 105 -4.13 -3.41 0.53
N VAL A 106 -4.72 -2.84 -0.52
CA VAL A 106 -5.88 -1.96 -0.42
C VAL A 106 -7.03 -2.47 -1.28
N SER A 107 -8.25 -2.16 -0.85
CA SER A 107 -9.46 -2.42 -1.61
C SER A 107 -10.01 -1.10 -2.14
N LYS A 108 -10.03 -0.93 -3.46
CA LYS A 108 -10.60 0.24 -4.12
C LYS A 108 -11.91 -0.13 -4.79
N THR A 109 -12.94 0.64 -4.54
CA THR A 109 -14.18 0.55 -5.30
C THR A 109 -14.05 1.43 -6.53
N VAL A 110 -14.08 0.83 -7.70
CA VAL A 110 -14.04 1.52 -8.99
C VAL A 110 -15.43 1.43 -9.60
N GLU A 111 -16.00 2.58 -9.91
CA GLU A 111 -17.24 2.65 -10.66
C GLU A 111 -16.94 2.51 -12.16
N LYS A 112 -17.52 1.49 -12.77
CA LYS A 112 -17.46 1.30 -14.22
C LYS A 112 -18.84 1.54 -14.82
N GLU A 113 -18.89 2.33 -15.85
CA GLU A 113 -20.07 2.44 -16.69
C GLU A 113 -20.08 1.27 -17.68
N VAL A 114 -21.11 0.44 -17.59
CA VAL A 114 -21.32 -0.69 -18.50
C VAL A 114 -22.63 -0.47 -19.24
N GLU A 115 -22.66 -0.85 -20.51
CA GLU A 115 -23.89 -0.84 -21.31
C GLU A 115 -24.93 -1.77 -20.66
N ASP A 116 -26.14 -1.27 -20.46
CA ASP A 116 -27.25 -2.03 -19.89
C ASP A 116 -27.94 -2.85 -20.98
N ASP A 117 -27.52 -4.09 -21.17
CA ASP A 117 -28.09 -5.04 -22.10
C ASP A 117 -29.39 -5.74 -21.56
N THR A 118 -30.02 -5.19 -20.52
CA THR A 118 -31.31 -5.72 -20.06
C THR A 118 -32.40 -5.32 -21.06
N GLU A 119 -32.81 -6.28 -21.88
CA GLU A 119 -34.06 -6.19 -22.62
C GLU A 119 -35.21 -5.96 -21.63
N GLU A 120 -35.90 -4.83 -21.76
CA GLU A 120 -37.14 -4.58 -21.02
C GLU A 120 -38.15 -5.65 -21.50
N VAL A 121 -38.38 -6.67 -20.68
CA VAL A 121 -39.56 -7.51 -20.84
C VAL A 121 -40.75 -6.68 -20.45
N VAL A 122 -41.42 -6.11 -21.43
CA VAL A 122 -42.70 -5.45 -21.24
C VAL A 122 -43.70 -6.58 -20.92
N GLU A 123 -44.05 -6.76 -19.66
CA GLU A 123 -45.22 -7.52 -19.27
C GLU A 123 -46.45 -6.71 -19.73
N GLU A 124 -47.00 -7.08 -20.92
CA GLU A 124 -48.33 -6.66 -21.30
C GLU A 124 -49.31 -7.44 -20.45
N ASP A 125 -50.04 -6.77 -19.59
CA ASP A 125 -51.24 -7.25 -18.96
C ASP A 125 -52.29 -7.55 -20.08
N ILE A 126 -52.42 -8.82 -20.42
CA ILE A 126 -53.47 -9.32 -21.30
C ILE A 126 -54.75 -9.45 -20.46
N ASP A 127 -55.56 -8.39 -20.46
CA ASP A 127 -56.96 -8.50 -20.06
C ASP A 127 -57.79 -8.70 -21.33
N GLY A 128 -58.50 -9.82 -21.35
CA GLY A 128 -59.09 -10.38 -22.55
C GLY A 128 -60.29 -9.60 -23.11
N ASP A 129 -60.38 -9.56 -24.44
CA ASP A 129 -61.65 -9.88 -25.13
C ASP A 129 -61.38 -10.23 -26.59
N GLU A 130 -62.18 -11.16 -27.08
CA GLU A 130 -62.09 -11.83 -28.39
C GLU A 130 -62.51 -10.89 -29.54
N ASP A 131 -61.96 -11.20 -30.72
CA ASP A 131 -62.36 -10.79 -32.08
C ASP A 131 -61.80 -9.45 -32.61
N ASP A 132 -60.72 -9.46 -33.26
CA ASP A 132 -60.49 -9.08 -34.67
C ASP A 132 -58.98 -9.03 -34.99
N ALA A 133 -58.54 -9.76 -36.00
CA ALA A 133 -57.12 -9.79 -36.35
C ALA A 133 -56.79 -8.72 -37.39
N PRO A 134 -55.89 -7.78 -37.09
CA PRO A 134 -55.20 -7.02 -38.13
C PRO A 134 -53.78 -7.59 -38.37
N LYS A 135 -53.46 -7.73 -39.66
CA LYS A 135 -52.12 -8.07 -40.19
C LYS A 135 -51.04 -7.12 -39.66
N ILE A 136 -50.01 -7.73 -39.10
CA ILE A 136 -48.77 -7.02 -38.77
C ILE A 136 -47.95 -6.87 -40.05
N GLU A 137 -47.76 -5.65 -40.53
CA GLU A 137 -46.69 -5.29 -41.46
C GLU A 137 -45.43 -5.08 -40.62
N GLU A 138 -44.43 -5.93 -40.83
CA GLU A 138 -43.07 -5.72 -40.27
C GLU A 138 -42.48 -4.45 -40.88
N VAL A 139 -42.39 -3.38 -40.08
CA VAL A 139 -41.56 -2.23 -40.38
C VAL A 139 -40.21 -2.49 -39.70
N GLU A 140 -39.21 -2.85 -40.51
CA GLU A 140 -37.81 -2.81 -40.06
C GLU A 140 -37.45 -1.35 -39.79
N GLU A 141 -37.55 -0.91 -38.54
CA GLU A 141 -36.93 0.34 -38.08
C GLU A 141 -35.45 0.04 -37.81
N ASP A 142 -34.59 0.75 -38.58
CA ASP A 142 -33.16 0.82 -38.41
C ASP A 142 -32.81 1.48 -37.02
N ASP A 143 -32.50 0.65 -36.04
CA ASP A 143 -32.34 0.99 -34.62
C ASP A 143 -30.90 1.44 -34.27
N SER A 144 -30.24 2.17 -35.19
CA SER A 144 -28.82 2.57 -35.04
C SER A 144 -28.58 3.84 -34.24
N ASP A 145 -29.60 4.52 -33.67
CA ASP A 145 -29.40 5.84 -33.04
C ASP A 145 -30.15 6.06 -31.69
N LYS A 146 -30.40 4.99 -30.93
CA LYS A 146 -30.88 5.15 -29.54
C LYS A 146 -29.68 5.24 -28.59
N PRO A 147 -29.62 6.24 -27.68
CA PRO A 147 -28.58 6.31 -26.67
C PRO A 147 -28.72 5.09 -25.77
N LYS A 148 -27.70 4.21 -25.78
CA LYS A 148 -27.63 3.05 -24.88
C LYS A 148 -27.65 3.52 -23.44
N LYS A 149 -28.52 2.95 -22.62
CA LYS A 149 -28.56 3.23 -21.19
C LYS A 149 -27.29 2.70 -20.57
N MET A 150 -26.54 3.55 -19.86
CA MET A 150 -25.33 3.18 -19.13
C MET A 150 -25.70 2.89 -17.68
N LYS A 151 -25.23 1.76 -17.17
CA LYS A 151 -25.40 1.37 -15.77
C LYS A 151 -24.06 1.44 -15.07
N THR A 152 -24.00 2.13 -13.96
CA THR A 152 -22.80 2.19 -13.12
C THR A 152 -22.72 0.94 -12.24
N ILE A 153 -21.69 0.12 -12.46
CA ILE A 153 -21.39 -1.04 -11.62
C ILE A 153 -20.19 -0.73 -10.76
N SER A 154 -20.34 -0.91 -9.46
CA SER A 154 -19.24 -0.78 -8.50
C SER A 154 -18.47 -2.10 -8.42
N GLU A 155 -17.24 -2.11 -8.89
CA GLU A 155 -16.34 -3.26 -8.79
C GLU A 155 -15.27 -2.99 -7.70
N THR A 156 -15.13 -3.90 -6.75
CA THR A 156 -14.07 -3.81 -5.74
C THR A 156 -12.82 -4.49 -6.27
N ILE A 157 -11.79 -3.68 -6.56
CA ILE A 157 -10.50 -4.16 -6.99
C ILE A 157 -9.55 -4.12 -5.80
N THR A 158 -8.85 -5.24 -5.56
CA THR A 158 -7.80 -5.32 -4.53
C THR A 158 -6.44 -5.26 -5.19
N GLU A 159 -5.57 -4.36 -4.73
CA GLU A 159 -4.22 -4.19 -5.26
C GLU A 159 -3.20 -3.84 -4.18
N PHE A 160 -1.91 -4.06 -4.48
CA PHE A 160 -0.82 -3.56 -3.66
C PHE A 160 -0.44 -2.16 -4.12
N GLU A 161 -0.58 -1.18 -3.23
CA GLU A 161 -0.16 0.19 -3.48
C GLU A 161 1.14 0.49 -2.73
N GLU A 162 2.17 0.93 -3.46
CA GLU A 162 3.43 1.36 -2.87
C GLU A 162 3.26 2.73 -2.20
N LEU A 163 3.57 2.82 -0.90
CA LEU A 163 3.34 4.02 -0.08
C LEU A 163 4.56 4.93 0.03
N ASN A 164 5.78 4.41 -0.16
CA ASN A 164 7.03 5.16 0.00
C ASN A 164 7.77 5.38 -1.33
N LYS A 165 7.06 5.88 -2.33
CA LYS A 165 7.62 6.18 -3.67
C LYS A 165 8.65 7.30 -3.66
N GLU A 166 8.59 8.19 -2.67
CA GLU A 166 9.45 9.35 -2.55
C GLU A 166 10.87 8.94 -2.17
N LYS A 167 11.81 9.29 -3.04
CA LYS A 167 13.23 9.07 -2.74
C LYS A 167 13.79 10.24 -1.95
N PRO A 168 14.64 9.99 -0.94
CA PRO A 168 15.22 11.06 -0.12
C PRO A 168 16.14 11.97 -0.96
N LEU A 169 15.80 13.24 -1.07
CA LEU A 169 16.56 14.22 -1.85
C LEU A 169 17.99 14.39 -1.37
N TRP A 170 18.23 14.22 -0.05
CA TRP A 170 19.59 14.35 0.53
C TRP A 170 20.56 13.27 0.05
N LEU A 171 20.08 12.19 -0.62
CA LEU A 171 20.96 11.21 -1.25
C LEU A 171 21.44 11.62 -2.64
N LYS A 172 20.71 12.52 -3.31
CA LYS A 172 21.13 13.11 -4.58
C LYS A 172 22.21 14.15 -4.34
N LYS A 173 23.01 14.46 -5.35
CA LYS A 173 23.93 15.61 -5.29
C LYS A 173 23.11 16.91 -5.42
N GLU A 174 23.57 17.99 -4.77
CA GLU A 174 22.90 19.31 -4.82
C GLU A 174 22.71 19.79 -6.27
N GLU A 175 23.66 19.47 -7.16
CA GLU A 175 23.67 19.84 -8.59
C GLU A 175 22.60 19.10 -9.40
N ASP A 176 22.17 17.93 -8.94
CA ASP A 176 21.23 17.06 -9.64
C ASP A 176 19.76 17.27 -9.20
N VAL A 177 19.52 18.17 -8.23
CA VAL A 177 18.19 18.44 -7.67
C VAL A 177 17.66 19.75 -8.19
N SER A 178 16.51 19.70 -8.87
CA SER A 178 15.85 20.90 -9.37
C SER A 178 15.16 21.70 -8.24
N LYS A 179 14.90 22.99 -8.51
CA LYS A 179 14.17 23.83 -7.56
C LYS A 179 12.75 23.29 -7.31
N GLU A 180 12.11 22.75 -8.33
CA GLU A 180 10.78 22.19 -8.26
C GLU A 180 10.74 20.94 -7.37
N GLU A 181 11.79 20.10 -7.42
CA GLU A 181 11.92 18.94 -6.53
C GLU A 181 12.07 19.37 -5.07
N TYR A 182 12.88 20.40 -4.78
CA TYR A 182 12.99 20.97 -3.43
C TYR A 182 11.64 21.53 -2.93
N VAL A 183 10.90 22.25 -3.77
CA VAL A 183 9.57 22.80 -3.41
C VAL A 183 8.58 21.68 -3.13
N SER A 184 8.51 20.69 -3.99
CA SER A 184 7.63 19.53 -3.83
C SER A 184 7.95 18.78 -2.54
N PHE A 185 9.22 18.52 -2.30
CA PHE A 185 9.69 17.84 -1.09
C PHE A 185 9.38 18.65 0.18
N TYR A 186 9.63 19.97 0.18
CA TYR A 186 9.30 20.84 1.30
C TYR A 186 7.82 20.81 1.65
N LYS A 187 6.94 20.99 0.65
CA LYS A 187 5.49 20.92 0.84
C LYS A 187 5.04 19.57 1.40
N HIS A 188 5.69 18.51 0.98
CA HIS A 188 5.38 17.16 1.43
C HIS A 188 5.76 16.92 2.91
N ILE A 189 6.93 17.39 3.37
CA ILE A 189 7.38 17.18 4.75
C ILE A 189 6.77 18.17 5.75
N SER A 190 6.53 19.43 5.33
CA SER A 190 5.98 20.48 6.21
C SER A 190 4.44 20.46 6.25
N ASN A 191 3.77 19.85 5.27
CA ASN A 191 2.35 20.02 4.97
C ASN A 191 1.95 21.49 4.74
N ASP A 192 2.90 22.33 4.35
CA ASP A 192 2.70 23.75 4.04
C ASP A 192 2.40 23.91 2.55
N TYR A 193 1.51 24.84 2.19
CA TYR A 193 1.21 25.17 0.81
C TYR A 193 2.19 26.17 0.21
N ASP A 194 2.89 26.92 1.06
CA ASP A 194 3.87 27.94 0.64
C ASP A 194 5.21 27.30 0.24
N GLU A 195 6.02 28.08 -0.47
CA GLU A 195 7.39 27.72 -0.75
C GLU A 195 8.30 28.08 0.43
N TYR A 196 9.44 27.37 0.55
CA TYR A 196 10.49 27.73 1.51
C TYR A 196 11.17 29.05 1.14
N LEU A 197 11.77 29.73 2.13
CA LEU A 197 12.58 30.92 1.93
C LEU A 197 13.97 30.57 1.40
N LYS A 198 14.64 29.60 2.02
CA LYS A 198 15.95 29.07 1.62
C LYS A 198 16.05 27.58 1.90
N VAL A 199 16.88 26.91 1.09
CA VAL A 199 17.28 25.52 1.28
C VAL A 199 18.81 25.44 1.33
N LYS A 200 19.32 24.50 2.13
CA LYS A 200 20.74 24.13 2.14
C LYS A 200 20.85 22.62 2.24
N GLN A 201 21.55 22.04 1.29
CA GLN A 201 21.96 20.65 1.30
C GLN A 201 23.46 20.57 1.53
N PHE A 202 23.90 19.64 2.40
CA PHE A 202 25.32 19.40 2.63
C PHE A 202 25.56 17.99 3.18
N SER A 203 26.77 17.50 2.98
CA SER A 203 27.30 16.28 3.58
C SER A 203 28.49 16.60 4.45
N ILE A 204 28.63 15.88 5.55
CA ILE A 204 29.80 15.91 6.41
C ILE A 204 30.42 14.53 6.36
N GLU A 205 31.71 14.49 6.07
CA GLU A 205 32.54 13.28 6.02
C GLU A 205 33.64 13.41 7.09
N GLY A 206 33.76 12.37 7.93
CA GLY A 206 34.74 12.36 9.02
C GLY A 206 34.48 11.21 9.99
N GLN A 207 34.70 11.46 11.29
CA GLN A 207 34.37 10.48 12.33
C GLN A 207 32.86 10.23 12.43
N ILE A 208 32.07 11.21 12.04
CA ILE A 208 30.60 11.13 11.90
C ILE A 208 30.29 11.53 10.47
N GLU A 209 29.68 10.63 9.74
CA GLU A 209 29.21 10.87 8.39
C GLU A 209 27.70 11.06 8.38
N PHE A 210 27.22 12.18 7.84
CA PHE A 210 25.81 12.40 7.63
C PHE A 210 25.53 13.36 6.47
N LYS A 211 24.35 13.20 5.88
CA LYS A 211 23.81 14.10 4.86
C LYS A 211 22.62 14.83 5.44
N SER A 212 22.51 16.10 5.15
CA SER A 212 21.47 16.97 5.71
C SER A 212 20.84 17.83 4.62
N LEU A 213 19.56 18.06 4.78
CA LEU A 213 18.75 18.96 3.98
C LEU A 213 17.94 19.84 4.92
N LEU A 214 18.23 21.14 4.93
CA LEU A 214 17.62 22.13 5.80
C LEU A 214 16.78 23.10 4.99
N PHE A 215 15.57 23.35 5.45
CA PHE A 215 14.68 24.36 4.89
C PHE A 215 14.41 25.46 5.90
N VAL A 216 14.31 26.68 5.42
CA VAL A 216 13.84 27.84 6.20
C VAL A 216 12.45 28.17 5.67
N PRO A 217 11.37 28.06 6.49
CA PRO A 217 10.03 28.45 6.07
C PRO A 217 9.94 29.96 5.82
N LYS A 218 9.01 30.39 4.97
CA LYS A 218 8.69 31.82 4.78
C LYS A 218 7.94 32.39 5.96
N ASN A 219 7.02 31.59 6.51
CA ASN A 219 6.21 31.95 7.65
C ASN A 219 6.65 31.15 8.87
N PRO A 220 6.78 31.76 10.04
CA PRO A 220 7.19 31.09 11.27
C PRO A 220 6.12 30.17 11.83
#